data_5907c4d2384d8bcb9ddbbfc07f245683
#
_entry.id   5907c4d2384d8bcb9ddbbfc07f245683
#
_cell.length_a   1.000
_cell.length_b   1.000
_cell.length_c   1.000
_cell.angle_alpha   90.00
_cell.angle_beta   90.00
_cell.angle_gamma   90.00
#
_symmetry.space_group_name_H-M   'P 1'
#
loop_
_entity.id
_entity.type
_entity.pdbx_description
1 polymer ?
#
loop_
_entity_poly.entity_id
_entity_poly.type
_entity_poly.pdbx_seq_one_letter_code
_entity_poly.pdbx_strand_id
1 'polypeptide(L)'
;MIERHATGHVRLVRYADDYLLMLQRQDAEAMTAALAERATKLGLHLHEDKTRLIEFGRFAEANRRRKGRARPEVLDFLGFTHYCDKTRDGRFLLCQKTQGKRMIRKLKELRREMRRRMHQRLRDQHAWLCSVLRGHYAYFGISGNSRALGCFRLQVMKAWRRVLLRRCQRPKLSWERLNALPKVFQLPFGRIHGWRQQMA
;
A
#
# COMPACT_ATOMS: atom_id res chain seq x y z
N MET A 1 -9.22 1.78 -30.15
CA MET A 1 -10.27 2.75 -29.79
C MET A 1 -9.70 3.85 -28.90
N ILE A 2 -8.98 3.53 -27.82
CA ILE A 2 -8.35 4.51 -26.93
C ILE A 2 -7.45 5.49 -27.71
N GLU A 3 -6.66 4.97 -28.63
CA GLU A 3 -5.76 5.75 -29.49
C GLU A 3 -6.47 6.74 -30.43
N ARG A 4 -7.76 6.54 -30.75
CA ARG A 4 -8.51 7.45 -31.64
C ARG A 4 -8.99 8.73 -30.95
N HIS A 5 -9.02 8.75 -29.62
CA HIS A 5 -9.48 9.89 -28.82
C HIS A 5 -8.35 10.60 -28.09
N ALA A 6 -7.10 10.18 -28.28
CA ALA A 6 -5.95 10.77 -27.66
C ALA A 6 -5.02 11.41 -28.68
N THR A 7 -4.59 12.62 -28.44
CA THR A 7 -3.58 13.35 -29.24
C THR A 7 -2.16 12.98 -28.84
N GLY A 8 -1.99 12.37 -27.67
CA GLY A 8 -0.70 12.00 -27.10
C GLY A 8 -0.58 10.53 -26.70
N HIS A 9 0.53 10.19 -26.07
CA HIS A 9 0.76 8.83 -25.58
C HIS A 9 -0.24 8.44 -24.48
N VAL A 10 -0.91 7.32 -24.69
CA VAL A 10 -1.81 6.70 -23.69
C VAL A 10 -1.23 5.37 -23.24
N ARG A 11 -1.26 5.14 -21.94
CA ARG A 11 -0.93 3.83 -21.37
C ARG A 11 -2.06 3.34 -20.48
N LEU A 12 -2.47 2.12 -20.71
CA LEU A 12 -3.48 1.42 -19.91
C LEU A 12 -2.79 0.35 -19.06
N VAL A 13 -3.01 0.42 -17.75
CA VAL A 13 -2.67 -0.67 -16.82
C VAL A 13 -3.97 -1.23 -16.28
N ARG A 14 -4.23 -2.51 -16.52
CA ARG A 14 -5.44 -3.21 -16.06
C ARG A 14 -5.08 -4.35 -15.12
N TYR A 15 -5.84 -4.47 -14.06
CA TYR A 15 -5.79 -5.61 -13.14
C TYR A 15 -7.24 -5.98 -12.74
N ALA A 16 -7.74 -7.08 -13.25
CA ALA A 16 -9.15 -7.48 -13.13
C ALA A 16 -10.10 -6.35 -13.54
N ASP A 17 -10.90 -5.88 -12.61
CA ASP A 17 -11.88 -4.78 -12.78
C ASP A 17 -11.26 -3.39 -12.55
N ASP A 18 -10.09 -3.32 -11.90
CA ASP A 18 -9.38 -2.08 -11.67
C ASP A 18 -8.51 -1.72 -12.89
N TYR A 19 -8.58 -0.49 -13.35
CA TYR A 19 -7.70 0.00 -14.41
C TYR A 19 -7.20 1.42 -14.12
N LEU A 20 -6.02 1.69 -14.61
CA LEU A 20 -5.35 2.97 -14.57
C LEU A 20 -5.04 3.42 -15.99
N LEU A 21 -5.62 4.54 -16.39
CA LEU A 21 -5.36 5.15 -17.68
C LEU A 21 -4.44 6.35 -17.47
N MET A 22 -3.26 6.31 -18.08
CA MET A 22 -2.30 7.40 -18.08
C MET A 22 -2.35 8.09 -19.43
N LEU A 23 -2.61 9.39 -19.43
CA LEU A 23 -2.78 10.19 -20.65
C LEU A 23 -2.33 11.63 -20.44
N GLN A 24 -2.25 12.38 -21.51
CA GLN A 24 -1.96 13.81 -21.44
C GLN A 24 -3.18 14.58 -20.92
N ARG A 25 -2.92 15.71 -20.26
CA ARG A 25 -3.97 16.51 -19.61
C ARG A 25 -5.07 16.96 -20.57
N GLN A 26 -4.70 17.34 -21.80
CA GLN A 26 -5.63 17.81 -22.83
C GLN A 26 -6.65 16.75 -23.25
N ASP A 27 -6.28 15.46 -23.18
CA ASP A 27 -7.12 14.33 -23.58
C ASP A 27 -8.00 13.81 -22.43
N ALA A 28 -7.81 14.32 -21.20
CA ALA A 28 -8.37 13.73 -19.99
C ALA A 28 -9.89 13.77 -19.96
N GLU A 29 -10.51 14.89 -20.29
CA GLU A 29 -11.96 15.05 -20.26
C GLU A 29 -12.64 14.28 -21.39
N ALA A 30 -12.13 14.41 -22.62
CA ALA A 30 -12.63 13.68 -23.78
C ALA A 30 -12.54 12.16 -23.60
N MET A 31 -11.44 11.68 -23.05
CA MET A 31 -11.23 10.25 -22.77
C MET A 31 -12.17 9.74 -21.67
N THR A 32 -12.40 10.53 -20.62
CA THR A 32 -13.34 10.16 -19.56
C THR A 32 -14.76 10.02 -20.09
N ALA A 33 -15.19 10.97 -20.93
CA ALA A 33 -16.52 10.92 -21.59
C ALA A 33 -16.65 9.69 -22.51
N ALA A 34 -15.64 9.45 -23.34
CA ALA A 34 -15.61 8.30 -24.26
C ALA A 34 -15.63 6.94 -23.51
N LEU A 35 -14.95 6.87 -22.37
CA LEU A 35 -15.00 5.67 -21.51
C LEU A 35 -16.38 5.45 -20.89
N ALA A 36 -17.02 6.51 -20.41
CA ALA A 36 -18.37 6.44 -19.84
C ALA A 36 -19.39 5.97 -20.88
N GLU A 37 -19.36 6.57 -22.08
CA GLU A 37 -20.21 6.17 -23.21
C GLU A 37 -19.99 4.72 -23.59
N ARG A 38 -18.73 4.29 -23.66
CA ARG A 38 -18.40 2.90 -24.01
C ARG A 38 -18.87 1.91 -22.96
N ALA A 39 -18.70 2.22 -21.67
CA ALA A 39 -19.19 1.40 -20.57
C ALA A 39 -20.70 1.21 -20.69
N THR A 40 -21.44 2.30 -20.89
CA THR A 40 -22.92 2.28 -21.06
C THR A 40 -23.34 1.40 -22.25
N LYS A 41 -22.66 1.50 -23.40
CA LYS A 41 -22.92 0.65 -24.58
C LYS A 41 -22.71 -0.84 -24.31
N LEU A 42 -21.91 -1.20 -23.33
CA LEU A 42 -21.63 -2.58 -22.92
C LEU A 42 -22.49 -3.02 -21.71
N GLY A 43 -23.46 -2.23 -21.29
CA GLY A 43 -24.26 -2.49 -20.08
C GLY A 43 -23.46 -2.39 -18.77
N LEU A 44 -22.32 -1.71 -18.81
CA LEU A 44 -21.47 -1.47 -17.63
C LEU A 44 -21.61 -0.02 -17.18
N HIS A 45 -21.45 0.20 -15.87
CA HIS A 45 -21.43 1.54 -15.31
C HIS A 45 -20.10 1.82 -14.61
N LEU A 46 -19.52 2.99 -14.88
CA LEU A 46 -18.37 3.46 -14.13
C LEU A 46 -18.81 3.82 -12.70
N HIS A 47 -18.09 3.34 -11.71
CA HIS A 47 -18.40 3.66 -10.33
C HIS A 47 -17.89 5.07 -10.02
N GLU A 48 -18.79 6.04 -9.87
CA GLU A 48 -18.49 7.46 -9.71
C GLU A 48 -17.52 7.74 -8.55
N ASP A 49 -17.78 7.17 -7.36
CA ASP A 49 -16.94 7.39 -6.18
C ASP A 49 -15.51 6.81 -6.32
N LYS A 50 -15.33 5.83 -7.21
CA LYS A 50 -14.03 5.17 -7.42
C LYS A 50 -13.30 5.67 -8.65
N THR A 51 -14.03 6.21 -9.63
CA THR A 51 -13.43 6.79 -10.84
C THR A 51 -12.95 8.20 -10.52
N ARG A 52 -11.67 8.43 -10.67
CA ARG A 52 -11.07 9.72 -10.32
C ARG A 52 -10.10 10.17 -11.40
N LEU A 53 -10.25 11.39 -11.84
CA LEU A 53 -9.25 12.10 -12.64
C LEU A 53 -8.28 12.81 -11.68
N ILE A 54 -6.99 12.48 -11.77
CA ILE A 54 -5.95 13.06 -10.91
C ILE A 54 -4.82 13.63 -11.74
N GLU A 55 -4.24 14.73 -11.29
CA GLU A 55 -3.04 15.32 -11.88
C GLU A 55 -1.80 14.69 -11.23
N PHE A 56 -1.08 13.87 -12.01
CA PHE A 56 0.03 13.06 -11.52
C PHE A 56 1.25 13.14 -12.44
N GLY A 57 2.46 12.97 -11.90
CA GLY A 57 3.69 12.93 -12.69
C GLY A 57 4.64 14.11 -12.43
N ARG A 58 5.64 14.24 -13.30
CA ARG A 58 6.77 15.17 -13.14
C ARG A 58 6.35 16.63 -12.93
N PHE A 59 5.30 17.07 -13.60
CA PHE A 59 4.85 18.45 -13.59
C PHE A 59 3.72 18.73 -12.59
N ALA A 60 3.18 17.69 -11.93
CA ALA A 60 2.04 17.82 -11.04
C ALA A 60 2.29 18.80 -9.88
N GLU A 61 3.50 18.79 -9.30
CA GLU A 61 3.84 19.71 -8.21
C GLU A 61 3.83 21.18 -8.68
N ALA A 62 4.47 21.48 -9.80
CA ALA A 62 4.54 22.84 -10.35
C ALA A 62 3.14 23.35 -10.74
N ASN A 63 2.35 22.51 -11.39
CA ASN A 63 0.99 22.86 -11.81
C ASN A 63 0.07 23.13 -10.62
N ARG A 64 0.16 22.30 -9.56
CA ARG A 64 -0.64 22.50 -8.36
C ARG A 64 -0.25 23.73 -7.58
N ARG A 65 1.07 24.03 -7.50
CA ARG A 65 1.56 25.27 -6.89
C ARG A 65 1.02 26.51 -7.62
N ARG A 66 0.96 26.49 -8.95
CA ARG A 66 0.33 27.58 -9.75
C ARG A 66 -1.16 27.76 -9.43
N LYS A 67 -1.85 26.68 -9.03
CA LYS A 67 -3.27 26.69 -8.63
C LYS A 67 -3.47 26.95 -7.12
N GLY A 68 -2.43 27.37 -6.38
CA GLY A 68 -2.51 27.61 -4.93
C GLY A 68 -2.64 26.33 -4.08
N ARG A 69 -2.35 25.16 -4.63
CA ARG A 69 -2.47 23.87 -3.93
C ARG A 69 -1.09 23.36 -3.51
N ALA A 70 -0.95 22.94 -2.24
CA ALA A 70 0.37 22.68 -1.65
C ALA A 70 1.06 21.37 -2.09
N ARG A 71 0.32 20.31 -2.42
CA ARG A 71 0.91 18.99 -2.71
C ARG A 71 0.26 18.32 -3.93
N PRO A 72 1.05 17.52 -4.70
CA PRO A 72 0.49 16.64 -5.73
C PRO A 72 -0.55 15.66 -5.16
N GLU A 73 -1.44 15.22 -6.00
CA GLU A 73 -2.38 14.17 -5.63
C GLU A 73 -1.68 12.83 -5.47
N VAL A 74 -2.32 11.93 -4.74
CA VAL A 74 -1.85 10.57 -4.56
C VAL A 74 -2.80 9.60 -5.23
N LEU A 75 -2.26 8.50 -5.74
CA LEU A 75 -2.98 7.44 -6.40
C LEU A 75 -2.94 6.18 -5.53
N ASP A 76 -4.11 5.69 -5.13
CA ASP A 76 -4.24 4.39 -4.48
C ASP A 76 -4.55 3.32 -5.53
N PHE A 77 -3.60 2.38 -5.76
CA PHE A 77 -3.75 1.29 -6.72
C PHE A 77 -3.10 0.00 -6.19
N LEU A 78 -3.78 -1.12 -6.32
CA LEU A 78 -3.31 -2.45 -5.88
C LEU A 78 -2.77 -2.51 -4.44
N GLY A 79 -3.37 -1.75 -3.52
CA GLY A 79 -2.98 -1.72 -2.11
C GLY A 79 -1.76 -0.87 -1.78
N PHE A 80 -1.26 -0.14 -2.76
CA PHE A 80 -0.22 0.87 -2.59
C PHE A 80 -0.78 2.27 -2.80
N THR A 81 -0.23 3.22 -2.08
CA THR A 81 -0.38 4.65 -2.36
C THR A 81 0.85 5.11 -3.13
N HIS A 82 0.64 5.50 -4.39
CA HIS A 82 1.66 6.09 -5.25
C HIS A 82 1.66 7.61 -5.06
N TYR A 83 2.83 8.23 -5.01
CA TYR A 83 2.97 9.67 -4.84
C TYR A 83 4.23 10.18 -5.56
N CYS A 84 4.16 11.45 -5.97
CA CYS A 84 5.28 12.14 -6.58
C CYS A 84 6.20 12.70 -5.50
N ASP A 85 7.52 12.49 -5.68
CA ASP A 85 8.57 12.99 -4.81
C ASP A 85 9.78 13.40 -5.64
N LYS A 86 10.85 13.84 -5.00
CA LYS A 86 12.13 14.20 -5.62
C LYS A 86 13.28 13.45 -4.99
N THR A 87 14.26 13.10 -5.79
CA THR A 87 15.56 12.64 -5.32
C THR A 87 16.30 13.78 -4.61
N ARG A 88 17.39 13.44 -3.91
CA ARG A 88 18.27 14.46 -3.30
C ARG A 88 18.80 15.47 -4.32
N ASP A 89 18.99 15.05 -5.57
CA ASP A 89 19.44 15.87 -6.70
C ASP A 89 18.30 16.65 -7.39
N GLY A 90 17.09 16.66 -6.80
CA GLY A 90 15.93 17.37 -7.32
C GLY A 90 15.21 16.69 -8.51
N ARG A 91 15.66 15.53 -8.96
CA ARG A 91 15.01 14.79 -10.06
C ARG A 91 13.69 14.18 -9.58
N PHE A 92 12.73 14.11 -10.48
CA PHE A 92 11.44 13.48 -10.23
C PHE A 92 11.60 12.01 -9.81
N LEU A 93 10.87 11.62 -8.79
CA LEU A 93 10.82 10.26 -8.28
C LEU A 93 9.36 9.83 -8.07
N LEU A 94 8.97 8.72 -8.67
CA LEU A 94 7.71 8.05 -8.36
C LEU A 94 7.94 7.14 -7.16
N CYS A 95 7.28 7.46 -6.06
CA CYS A 95 7.34 6.71 -4.83
C CYS A 95 6.06 5.92 -4.58
N GLN A 96 6.20 4.80 -3.87
CA GLN A 96 5.07 3.98 -3.48
C GLN A 96 5.23 3.47 -2.04
N LYS A 97 4.12 3.43 -1.32
CA LYS A 97 4.06 2.93 0.06
C LYS A 97 2.79 2.11 0.27
N THR A 98 2.79 1.23 1.27
CA THR A 98 1.58 0.50 1.66
C THR A 98 0.44 1.47 1.97
N GLN A 99 -0.73 1.24 1.37
CA GLN A 99 -1.92 2.03 1.61
C GLN A 99 -2.33 1.97 3.09
N GLY A 100 -2.44 3.15 3.73
CA GLY A 100 -2.68 3.26 5.17
C GLY A 100 -3.98 2.58 5.61
N LYS A 101 -5.07 2.77 4.88
CA LYS A 101 -6.38 2.13 5.16
C LYS A 101 -6.28 0.60 5.15
N ARG A 102 -5.55 0.02 4.18
CA ARG A 102 -5.30 -1.44 4.10
C ARG A 102 -4.48 -1.94 5.28
N MET A 103 -3.43 -1.24 5.64
CA MET A 103 -2.59 -1.58 6.79
C MET A 103 -3.40 -1.57 8.10
N ILE A 104 -4.21 -0.54 8.32
CA ILE A 104 -5.07 -0.43 9.51
C ILE A 104 -6.08 -1.58 9.56
N ARG A 105 -6.76 -1.89 8.46
CA ARG A 105 -7.70 -3.01 8.34
C ARG A 105 -7.02 -4.33 8.69
N LYS A 106 -5.85 -4.60 8.09
CA LYS A 106 -5.08 -5.82 8.36
C LYS A 106 -4.65 -5.94 9.81
N LEU A 107 -4.19 -4.86 10.42
CA LEU A 107 -3.85 -4.84 11.84
C LEU A 107 -5.07 -5.08 12.75
N LYS A 108 -6.26 -4.60 12.37
CA LYS A 108 -7.51 -4.86 13.09
C LYS A 108 -7.88 -6.35 13.04
N GLU A 109 -7.80 -6.96 11.87
CA GLU A 109 -8.01 -8.41 11.67
C GLU A 109 -7.02 -9.23 12.50
N LEU A 110 -5.73 -8.90 12.44
CA LEU A 110 -4.69 -9.58 13.19
C LEU A 110 -4.90 -9.49 14.72
N ARG A 111 -5.28 -8.32 15.23
CA ARG A 111 -5.59 -8.15 16.66
C ARG A 111 -6.75 -9.03 17.09
N ARG A 112 -7.78 -9.20 16.27
CA ARG A 112 -8.92 -10.09 16.51
C ARG A 112 -8.46 -11.54 16.55
N GLU A 113 -7.67 -11.96 15.58
CA GLU A 113 -7.17 -13.33 15.49
C GLU A 113 -6.17 -13.66 16.60
N MET A 114 -5.30 -12.76 16.99
CA MET A 114 -4.42 -12.91 18.16
C MET A 114 -5.19 -13.15 19.45
N ARG A 115 -6.35 -12.50 19.64
CA ARG A 115 -7.21 -12.73 20.82
C ARG A 115 -7.80 -14.13 20.81
N ARG A 116 -8.24 -14.64 19.66
CA ARG A 116 -8.74 -16.02 19.52
C ARG A 116 -7.67 -17.06 19.85
N ARG A 117 -6.42 -16.76 19.47
CA ARG A 117 -5.26 -17.63 19.70
C ARG A 117 -4.58 -17.39 21.04
N MET A 118 -5.14 -16.58 21.92
CA MET A 118 -4.49 -16.13 23.15
C MET A 118 -4.04 -17.30 24.06
N HIS A 119 -4.81 -18.37 24.11
CA HIS A 119 -4.53 -19.55 24.94
C HIS A 119 -3.68 -20.63 24.25
N GLN A 120 -3.37 -20.49 22.98
CA GLN A 120 -2.48 -21.41 22.27
C GLN A 120 -1.04 -21.34 22.83
N ARG A 121 -0.24 -22.38 22.53
CA ARG A 121 1.17 -22.40 22.92
C ARG A 121 1.92 -21.23 22.26
N LEU A 122 2.89 -20.68 22.97
CA LEU A 122 3.65 -19.52 22.50
C LEU A 122 4.36 -19.80 21.16
N ARG A 123 4.88 -21.01 20.98
CA ARG A 123 5.50 -21.45 19.72
C ARG A 123 4.52 -21.38 18.54
N ASP A 124 3.29 -21.81 18.73
CA ASP A 124 2.26 -21.85 17.68
C ASP A 124 1.84 -20.41 17.30
N GLN A 125 1.65 -19.56 18.30
CA GLN A 125 1.38 -18.14 18.07
C GLN A 125 2.51 -17.47 17.29
N HIS A 126 3.77 -17.74 17.67
CA HIS A 126 4.94 -17.19 17.00
C HIS A 126 5.05 -17.70 15.55
N ALA A 127 4.92 -19.00 15.32
CA ALA A 127 4.96 -19.60 13.98
C ALA A 127 3.90 -18.98 13.06
N TRP A 128 2.67 -18.84 13.56
CA TRP A 128 1.59 -18.18 12.83
C TRP A 128 1.91 -16.70 12.52
N LEU A 129 2.40 -15.93 13.50
CA LEU A 129 2.80 -14.53 13.27
C LEU A 129 3.93 -14.40 12.25
N CYS A 130 4.90 -15.30 12.30
CA CYS A 130 5.98 -15.34 11.31
C CYS A 130 5.44 -15.60 9.90
N SER A 131 4.51 -16.53 9.74
CA SER A 131 3.85 -16.81 8.46
C SER A 131 3.10 -15.58 7.93
N VAL A 132 2.30 -14.94 8.78
CA VAL A 132 1.56 -13.72 8.41
C VAL A 132 2.51 -12.59 7.99
N LEU A 133 3.60 -12.37 8.73
CA LEU A 133 4.57 -11.34 8.41
C LEU A 133 5.31 -11.65 7.11
N ARG A 134 5.73 -12.89 6.88
CA ARG A 134 6.37 -13.30 5.62
C ARG A 134 5.45 -13.07 4.42
N GLY A 135 4.18 -13.48 4.52
CA GLY A 135 3.19 -13.21 3.47
C GLY A 135 2.97 -11.72 3.21
N HIS A 136 2.93 -10.91 4.27
CA HIS A 136 2.85 -9.45 4.12
C HIS A 136 4.09 -8.88 3.44
N TYR A 137 5.28 -9.33 3.79
CA TYR A 137 6.53 -8.87 3.20
C TYR A 137 6.73 -9.34 1.76
N ALA A 138 6.24 -10.53 1.41
CA ALA A 138 6.27 -11.03 0.05
C ALA A 138 5.50 -10.11 -0.91
N TYR A 139 4.36 -9.57 -0.47
CA TYR A 139 3.56 -8.66 -1.28
C TYR A 139 4.05 -7.20 -1.21
N PHE A 140 4.31 -6.70 0.00
CA PHE A 140 4.61 -5.29 0.22
C PHE A 140 6.13 -4.96 0.27
N GLY A 141 7.00 -5.94 0.08
CA GLY A 141 8.45 -5.81 0.16
C GLY A 141 9.10 -5.15 -1.05
N ILE A 142 8.58 -4.03 -1.49
CA ILE A 142 9.06 -3.26 -2.64
C ILE A 142 9.98 -2.11 -2.23
N SER A 143 10.79 -1.65 -3.17
CA SER A 143 11.69 -0.50 -2.99
C SER A 143 10.93 0.74 -2.49
N GLY A 144 11.48 1.46 -1.52
CA GLY A 144 10.85 2.64 -0.93
C GLY A 144 9.84 2.35 0.19
N ASN A 145 9.39 1.10 0.39
CA ASN A 145 8.37 0.74 1.37
C ASN A 145 8.89 0.20 2.72
N SER A 146 10.21 0.21 2.96
CA SER A 146 10.85 -0.33 4.16
C SER A 146 10.28 0.25 5.46
N ARG A 147 10.01 1.56 5.49
CA ARG A 147 9.41 2.25 6.65
C ARG A 147 8.03 1.68 7.00
N ALA A 148 7.18 1.42 6.01
CA ALA A 148 5.85 0.86 6.23
C ALA A 148 5.92 -0.58 6.75
N LEU A 149 6.85 -1.39 6.22
CA LEU A 149 7.09 -2.77 6.70
C LEU A 149 7.59 -2.78 8.15
N GLY A 150 8.52 -1.90 8.50
CA GLY A 150 9.01 -1.73 9.87
C GLY A 150 7.91 -1.30 10.84
N CYS A 151 7.07 -0.34 10.42
CA CYS A 151 5.90 0.11 11.18
C CYS A 151 4.91 -1.04 11.39
N PHE A 152 4.58 -1.81 10.35
CA PHE A 152 3.69 -2.95 10.45
C PHE A 152 4.21 -3.99 11.45
N ARG A 153 5.49 -4.39 11.35
CA ARG A 153 6.14 -5.30 12.30
C ARG A 153 6.03 -4.80 13.74
N LEU A 154 6.34 -3.54 13.99
CA LEU A 154 6.27 -2.93 15.30
C LEU A 154 4.84 -2.98 15.88
N GLN A 155 3.83 -2.67 15.06
CA GLN A 155 2.43 -2.72 15.48
C GLN A 155 1.96 -4.16 15.79
N VAL A 156 2.40 -5.14 15.01
CA VAL A 156 2.15 -6.57 15.27
C VAL A 156 2.78 -6.98 16.59
N MET A 157 4.03 -6.62 16.82
CA MET A 157 4.75 -6.91 18.07
C MET A 157 4.07 -6.27 19.30
N LYS A 158 3.66 -5.01 19.18
CA LYS A 158 2.90 -4.32 20.24
C LYS A 158 1.55 -4.99 20.52
N ALA A 159 0.86 -5.44 19.48
CA ALA A 159 -0.42 -6.13 19.62
C ALA A 159 -0.24 -7.51 20.30
N TRP A 160 0.76 -8.27 19.87
CA TRP A 160 1.07 -9.57 20.48
C TRP A 160 1.45 -9.45 21.96
N ARG A 161 2.31 -8.48 22.29
CA ARG A 161 2.63 -8.16 23.69
C ARG A 161 1.38 -7.92 24.53
N ARG A 162 0.42 -7.13 24.04
CA ARG A 162 -0.83 -6.86 24.76
C ARG A 162 -1.65 -8.14 25.00
N VAL A 163 -1.66 -9.06 24.06
CA VAL A 163 -2.34 -10.36 24.20
C VAL A 163 -1.65 -11.21 25.25
N LEU A 164 -0.33 -11.28 25.24
CA LEU A 164 0.44 -12.04 26.23
C LEU A 164 0.27 -11.49 27.65
N LEU A 165 0.24 -10.16 27.81
CA LEU A 165 -0.03 -9.52 29.11
C LEU A 165 -1.42 -9.86 29.66
N ARG A 166 -2.42 -9.96 28.78
CA ARG A 166 -3.78 -10.36 29.20
C ARG A 166 -3.90 -11.82 29.61
N ARG A 167 -3.05 -12.69 29.08
CA ARG A 167 -2.98 -14.10 29.45
C ARG A 167 -2.43 -14.29 30.87
N CYS A 168 -1.51 -13.41 31.28
CA CYS A 168 -0.86 -13.47 32.58
C CYS A 168 -1.63 -12.59 33.57
N GLN A 169 -2.16 -13.15 34.64
CA GLN A 169 -2.79 -12.41 35.74
C GLN A 169 -1.80 -11.48 36.47
N ARG A 170 -0.49 -11.69 36.32
CA ARG A 170 0.56 -10.85 36.88
C ARG A 170 1.24 -10.05 35.74
N PRO A 171 1.23 -8.68 35.78
CA PRO A 171 1.75 -7.84 34.70
C PRO A 171 3.28 -7.67 34.76
N LYS A 172 4.04 -8.78 34.78
CA LYS A 172 5.52 -8.72 34.87
C LYS A 172 6.25 -8.97 33.55
N LEU A 173 5.56 -8.80 32.41
CA LEU A 173 6.23 -8.90 31.11
C LEU A 173 6.74 -7.51 30.69
N SER A 174 7.92 -7.11 31.17
CA SER A 174 8.59 -5.87 30.74
C SER A 174 8.97 -5.95 29.25
N TRP A 175 9.17 -4.81 28.60
CA TRP A 175 9.73 -4.75 27.24
C TRP A 175 11.07 -5.48 27.15
N GLU A 176 11.89 -5.40 28.16
CA GLU A 176 13.18 -6.08 28.26
C GLU A 176 13.02 -7.60 28.24
N ARG A 177 12.07 -8.16 29.01
CA ARG A 177 11.76 -9.59 28.97
C ARG A 177 11.10 -10.01 27.65
N LEU A 178 10.30 -9.19 27.05
CA LEU A 178 9.76 -9.42 25.71
C LEU A 178 10.86 -9.29 24.65
N ASN A 179 11.79 -8.39 24.81
CA ASN A 179 12.99 -8.28 24.00
C ASN A 179 14.01 -9.37 24.38
N ALA A 180 14.03 -9.90 25.58
CA ALA A 180 14.87 -11.01 26.03
C ALA A 180 14.29 -12.41 25.71
N LEU A 181 12.98 -12.56 25.52
CA LEU A 181 12.38 -13.73 24.85
C LEU A 181 12.81 -13.96 23.39
N PRO A 182 13.56 -13.10 22.75
CA PRO A 182 13.65 -12.92 21.31
C PRO A 182 14.75 -13.68 20.60
N LYS A 183 15.65 -14.34 21.23
CA LYS A 183 16.53 -15.25 20.49
C LYS A 183 15.74 -16.46 19.92
N VAL A 184 14.64 -16.84 20.58
CA VAL A 184 13.77 -17.95 20.17
C VAL A 184 12.49 -17.50 19.46
N PHE A 185 11.95 -16.31 19.78
CA PHE A 185 10.66 -15.82 19.28
C PHE A 185 10.76 -14.48 18.52
N GLN A 186 11.86 -14.28 17.82
CA GLN A 186 12.06 -13.07 17.02
C GLN A 186 11.15 -13.07 15.79
N LEU A 187 10.31 -12.04 15.67
CA LEU A 187 9.52 -11.83 14.48
C LEU A 187 10.40 -11.41 13.30
N PRO A 188 10.17 -11.93 12.09
CA PRO A 188 10.99 -11.64 10.92
C PRO A 188 10.97 -10.15 10.58
N PHE A 189 12.10 -9.67 10.05
CA PHE A 189 12.21 -8.33 9.48
C PHE A 189 11.68 -8.31 8.04
N GLY A 190 11.12 -7.17 7.64
CA GLY A 190 10.73 -6.95 6.25
C GLY A 190 11.97 -6.92 5.35
N ARG A 191 11.95 -7.74 4.30
CA ARG A 191 12.96 -7.69 3.23
C ARG A 191 12.37 -6.96 2.04
N ILE A 192 13.17 -6.11 1.42
CA ILE A 192 12.86 -5.49 0.15
C ILE A 192 13.31 -6.46 -0.94
N HIS A 193 12.36 -6.88 -1.75
CA HIS A 193 12.65 -7.60 -2.99
C HIS A 193 12.94 -6.53 -4.04
N GLY A 194 14.18 -6.45 -4.52
CA GLY A 194 14.53 -5.54 -5.59
C GLY A 194 13.68 -5.86 -6.81
N TRP A 195 12.95 -4.90 -7.33
CA TRP A 195 12.49 -4.95 -8.70
C TRP A 195 13.76 -4.88 -9.55
N ARG A 196 14.29 -6.03 -9.95
CA ARG A 196 15.10 -6.06 -11.15
C ARG A 196 14.17 -5.59 -12.26
N GLN A 197 14.40 -4.39 -12.74
CA GLN A 197 13.87 -3.93 -14.01
C GLN A 197 14.30 -4.94 -15.06
N GLN A 198 13.42 -5.88 -15.37
CA GLN A 198 13.40 -6.49 -16.67
C GLN A 198 12.77 -5.44 -17.60
N MET A 199 13.54 -4.43 -17.92
CA MET A 199 13.39 -3.63 -19.13
C MET A 199 14.58 -4.03 -19.99
N ALA A 200 14.42 -5.09 -20.73
CA ALA A 200 15.06 -5.29 -22.00
C ALA A 200 14.06 -4.85 -23.08
#